data_d43cc83a4043fd1893b1c4abbe06e674
#
_entry.id   d43cc83a4043fd1893b1c4abbe06e674
#
_cell.length_a   1.000
_cell.length_b   1.000
_cell.length_c   1.000
_cell.angle_alpha   90.00
_cell.angle_beta   90.00
_cell.angle_gamma   90.00
#
_symmetry.space_group_name_H-M   'P 1'
#
loop_
_entity.id
_entity.type
_entity.pdbx_description
1 polymer ?
#
loop_
_entity_poly.entity_id
_entity_poly.type
_entity_poly.pdbx_seq_one_letter_code
_entity_poly.pdbx_strand_id
1 'polypeptide(L)'
;MTGQLWANLRKLAASTFLLPLLGVSCQSHAAKSREVESVDLTRLQLRQNDASLPAQISLAATKSVRSLPESVRSRIPKMSNPGGPFNDSDVSFLFDTPRRRLIFGGVSDRFCLVHYEYGGVAHGYLTVIFALSGNQSIPLWAHAGGRYTSLEQFAKETDRDELTNEVNEAVF
;
A
#
# COMPACT_ATOMS: atom_id res chain seq x y z
N MET A 1 74.09 -20.22 31.77
CA MET A 1 74.33 -19.35 32.93
C MET A 1 73.06 -18.54 33.07
N THR A 2 72.15 -19.02 33.90
CA THR A 2 71.85 -18.53 35.26
C THR A 2 71.46 -17.06 35.20
N GLY A 3 70.39 -16.58 35.63
CA GLY A 3 69.43 -17.05 36.59
C GLY A 3 68.53 -15.91 36.98
N GLN A 4 67.45 -16.32 37.52
CA GLN A 4 66.71 -15.70 38.62
C GLN A 4 65.84 -14.47 38.29
N LEU A 5 64.62 -14.57 38.42
CA LEU A 5 63.67 -14.98 39.45
C LEU A 5 63.13 -13.81 40.28
N TRP A 6 61.83 -13.81 40.37
CA TRP A 6 61.01 -13.40 41.52
C TRP A 6 60.70 -11.92 41.65
N ALA A 7 59.54 -11.61 41.51
CA ALA A 7 58.41 -11.47 42.42
C ALA A 7 58.08 -10.02 42.74
N ASN A 8 56.97 -9.58 42.41
CA ASN A 8 56.16 -8.85 43.40
C ASN A 8 54.66 -8.98 43.07
N LEU A 9 54.09 -9.74 43.92
CA LEU A 9 52.65 -9.92 44.15
C LEU A 9 52.03 -8.62 44.68
N ARG A 10 50.78 -8.50 44.39
CA ARG A 10 49.74 -7.84 45.17
C ARG A 10 49.57 -6.33 45.01
N LYS A 11 48.48 -5.98 44.29
CA LYS A 11 47.35 -5.34 45.01
C LYS A 11 46.10 -5.46 44.12
N LEU A 12 45.23 -6.38 44.51
CA LEU A 12 43.84 -6.41 44.15
C LEU A 12 43.19 -5.11 44.62
N ALA A 13 42.74 -4.30 43.68
CA ALA A 13 41.72 -3.30 43.93
C ALA A 13 40.45 -3.78 43.22
N ALA A 14 39.55 -4.34 44.00
CA ALA A 14 38.21 -4.64 43.59
C ALA A 14 37.47 -3.34 43.28
N SER A 15 37.46 -2.95 42.03
CA SER A 15 36.60 -1.86 41.56
C SER A 15 35.24 -2.47 41.17
N THR A 16 34.33 -2.36 42.12
CA THR A 16 32.93 -2.74 41.91
C THR A 16 32.32 -1.74 40.93
N PHE A 17 32.35 -2.07 39.63
CA PHE A 17 31.59 -1.33 38.64
C PHE A 17 30.11 -1.68 38.82
N LEU A 18 29.38 -0.80 39.49
CA LEU A 18 27.94 -0.74 39.42
C LEU A 18 27.60 -0.32 37.99
N LEU A 19 27.22 -1.29 37.13
CA LEU A 19 26.55 -1.05 35.86
C LEU A 19 25.14 -0.51 36.16
N PRO A 20 24.80 0.71 35.72
CA PRO A 20 23.40 1.10 35.72
C PRO A 20 22.66 0.20 34.74
N LEU A 21 21.73 -0.57 35.24
CA LEU A 21 20.67 -1.22 34.44
C LEU A 21 19.87 -0.11 33.74
N LEU A 22 20.35 0.30 32.57
CA LEU A 22 19.53 1.05 31.64
C LEU A 22 18.39 0.11 31.22
N GLY A 23 17.27 0.28 31.90
CA GLY A 23 15.99 -0.33 31.49
C GLY A 23 15.69 0.11 30.06
N VAL A 24 16.01 -0.74 29.09
CA VAL A 24 15.51 -0.61 27.74
C VAL A 24 14.00 -0.84 27.83
N SER A 25 13.27 0.27 28.00
CA SER A 25 11.83 0.29 27.83
C SER A 25 11.56 -0.12 26.39
N CYS A 26 11.25 -1.39 26.20
CA CYS A 26 10.71 -1.91 24.94
C CYS A 26 9.33 -1.26 24.78
N GLN A 27 9.30 -0.05 24.23
CA GLN A 27 8.04 0.51 23.72
C GLN A 27 7.61 -0.41 22.60
N SER A 28 6.72 -1.35 22.93
CA SER A 28 5.96 -2.08 21.94
C SER A 28 5.20 -1.04 21.10
N HIS A 29 5.73 -0.73 19.92
CA HIS A 29 4.97 -0.05 18.90
C HIS A 29 3.79 -0.99 18.61
N ALA A 30 2.66 -0.73 19.25
CA ALA A 30 1.41 -1.37 18.91
C ALA A 30 1.25 -1.19 17.41
N ALA A 31 1.37 -2.28 16.66
CA ALA A 31 1.14 -2.26 15.23
C ALA A 31 -0.28 -1.70 15.05
N LYS A 32 -0.37 -0.48 14.52
CA LYS A 32 -1.64 0.17 14.22
C LYS A 32 -2.43 -0.82 13.38
N SER A 33 -3.49 -1.39 13.94
CA SER A 33 -4.32 -2.35 13.23
C SER A 33 -4.74 -1.68 11.92
N ARG A 34 -4.41 -2.31 10.79
CA ARG A 34 -4.83 -1.79 9.49
C ARG A 34 -6.35 -1.89 9.46
N GLU A 35 -6.98 -0.79 9.12
CA GLU A 35 -8.41 -0.74 8.87
C GLU A 35 -8.73 -1.71 7.73
N VAL A 36 -9.64 -2.64 8.00
CA VAL A 36 -10.06 -3.67 7.03
C VAL A 36 -11.50 -3.38 6.66
N GLU A 37 -11.73 -3.16 5.38
CA GLU A 37 -13.04 -2.88 4.82
C GLU A 37 -13.52 -4.04 3.95
N SER A 38 -14.82 -4.27 3.96
CA SER A 38 -15.49 -5.23 3.09
C SER A 38 -16.11 -4.52 1.89
N VAL A 39 -15.83 -5.03 0.71
CA VAL A 39 -16.40 -4.52 -0.55
C VAL A 39 -17.27 -5.59 -1.16
N ASP A 40 -18.54 -5.24 -1.46
CA ASP A 40 -19.50 -6.12 -2.12
C ASP A 40 -19.23 -6.13 -3.65
N LEU A 41 -18.75 -7.25 -4.16
CA LEU A 41 -18.49 -7.43 -5.59
C LEU A 41 -19.76 -7.74 -6.40
N THR A 42 -20.84 -8.16 -5.76
CA THR A 42 -22.08 -8.54 -6.49
C THR A 42 -22.75 -7.32 -7.12
N ARG A 43 -22.51 -6.14 -6.58
CA ARG A 43 -23.01 -4.85 -7.08
C ARG A 43 -22.14 -4.24 -8.17
N LEU A 44 -20.95 -4.77 -8.38
CA LEU A 44 -20.06 -4.33 -9.44
C LEU A 44 -20.35 -5.17 -10.69
N GLN A 45 -20.55 -4.51 -11.82
CA GLN A 45 -20.67 -5.19 -13.12
C GLN A 45 -19.28 -5.72 -13.53
N LEU A 46 -18.89 -6.87 -12.99
CA LEU A 46 -17.60 -7.47 -13.29
C LEU A 46 -17.52 -7.91 -14.75
N ARG A 47 -16.33 -7.74 -15.36
CA ARG A 47 -16.09 -8.09 -16.78
C ARG A 47 -16.29 -9.58 -17.08
N GLN A 48 -16.10 -10.41 -16.09
CA GLN A 48 -16.30 -11.85 -16.17
C GLN A 48 -17.30 -12.26 -15.09
N ASN A 49 -18.41 -12.86 -15.50
CA ASN A 49 -19.28 -13.60 -14.59
C ASN A 49 -18.58 -14.89 -14.16
N ASP A 50 -17.43 -14.72 -13.50
CA ASP A 50 -16.69 -15.84 -12.94
C ASP A 50 -17.36 -16.24 -11.62
N ALA A 51 -18.15 -17.30 -11.69
CA ALA A 51 -18.83 -17.88 -10.52
C ALA A 51 -17.86 -18.28 -9.38
N SER A 52 -16.54 -18.22 -9.62
CA SER A 52 -15.51 -18.49 -8.63
C SER A 52 -15.16 -17.25 -7.78
N LEU A 53 -15.62 -16.06 -8.16
CA LEU A 53 -15.35 -14.85 -7.39
C LEU A 53 -16.23 -14.79 -6.14
N PRO A 54 -15.69 -14.39 -4.98
CA PRO A 54 -16.48 -14.23 -3.78
C PRO A 54 -17.44 -13.05 -3.93
N ALA A 55 -18.62 -13.13 -3.31
CA ALA A 55 -19.56 -12.02 -3.29
C ALA A 55 -18.97 -10.78 -2.61
N GLN A 56 -18.12 -10.97 -1.61
CA GLN A 56 -17.47 -9.91 -0.87
C GLN A 56 -15.97 -10.14 -0.74
N ILE A 57 -15.20 -9.07 -0.73
CA ILE A 57 -13.76 -9.08 -0.47
C ILE A 57 -13.43 -8.20 0.72
N SER A 58 -12.56 -8.70 1.59
CA SER A 58 -12.01 -7.93 2.71
C SER A 58 -10.65 -7.38 2.33
N LEU A 59 -10.47 -6.08 2.46
CA LEU A 59 -9.28 -5.36 2.04
C LEU A 59 -8.69 -4.55 3.19
N ALA A 60 -7.40 -4.67 3.43
CA ALA A 60 -6.66 -3.81 4.35
C ALA A 60 -6.31 -2.48 3.66
N ALA A 61 -6.78 -1.37 4.20
CA ALA A 61 -6.57 -0.05 3.63
C ALA A 61 -5.08 0.36 3.62
N THR A 62 -4.66 1.04 2.57
CA THR A 62 -3.31 1.64 2.45
C THR A 62 -3.36 2.99 1.75
N LYS A 63 -2.42 3.88 2.13
CA LYS A 63 -2.15 5.17 1.47
C LYS A 63 -0.72 5.23 0.91
N SER A 64 -0.12 4.09 0.64
CA SER A 64 1.24 4.00 0.12
C SER A 64 1.31 3.19 -1.16
N VAL A 65 1.86 3.78 -2.21
CA VAL A 65 2.14 3.07 -3.48
C VAL A 65 3.05 1.86 -3.24
N ARG A 66 4.00 1.96 -2.31
CA ARG A 66 4.93 0.86 -1.99
C ARG A 66 4.24 -0.34 -1.35
N SER A 67 3.08 -0.14 -0.73
CA SER A 67 2.29 -1.22 -0.11
C SER A 67 1.39 -1.94 -1.11
N LEU A 68 1.25 -1.43 -2.34
CA LEU A 68 0.56 -2.13 -3.41
C LEU A 68 1.45 -3.27 -3.95
N PRO A 69 0.85 -4.41 -4.36
CA PRO A 69 1.58 -5.50 -5.00
C PRO A 69 2.40 -5.03 -6.21
N GLU A 70 3.58 -5.60 -6.41
CA GLU A 70 4.47 -5.26 -7.54
C GLU A 70 3.76 -5.41 -8.87
N SER A 71 3.01 -6.49 -9.05
CA SER A 71 2.25 -6.76 -10.26
C SER A 71 1.22 -5.68 -10.58
N VAL A 72 0.63 -5.06 -9.56
CA VAL A 72 -0.30 -3.93 -9.73
C VAL A 72 0.46 -2.64 -10.05
N ARG A 73 1.57 -2.38 -9.34
CA ARG A 73 2.42 -1.20 -9.59
C ARG A 73 2.99 -1.19 -11.02
N SER A 74 3.34 -2.35 -11.55
CA SER A 74 3.83 -2.49 -12.93
C SER A 74 2.77 -2.14 -13.97
N ARG A 75 1.48 -2.38 -13.67
CA ARG A 75 0.38 -2.03 -14.57
C ARG A 75 -0.01 -0.57 -14.50
N ILE A 76 0.19 0.09 -13.36
CA ILE A 76 -0.11 1.50 -13.16
C ILE A 76 1.21 2.24 -12.84
N PRO A 77 2.09 2.41 -13.85
CA PRO A 77 3.41 2.97 -13.62
C PRO A 77 3.35 4.46 -13.27
N LYS A 78 4.43 4.95 -12.64
CA LYS A 78 4.63 6.36 -12.33
C LYS A 78 3.50 6.99 -11.51
N MET A 79 3.11 6.32 -10.44
CA MET A 79 2.12 6.83 -9.49
C MET A 79 2.83 7.45 -8.28
N SER A 80 2.42 8.65 -7.88
CA SER A 80 2.84 9.26 -6.62
C SER A 80 1.96 8.84 -5.44
N ASN A 81 2.47 8.99 -4.22
CA ASN A 81 1.70 8.83 -3.00
C ASN A 81 0.65 9.95 -2.82
N PRO A 82 -0.36 9.78 -1.96
CA PRO A 82 -1.28 10.84 -1.60
C PRO A 82 -0.53 12.09 -1.14
N GLY A 83 -0.93 13.25 -1.67
CA GLY A 83 -0.27 14.53 -1.42
C GLY A 83 1.09 14.72 -2.10
N GLY A 84 1.58 13.71 -2.82
CA GLY A 84 2.82 13.81 -3.58
C GLY A 84 2.69 14.63 -4.88
N PRO A 85 3.81 14.84 -5.60
CA PRO A 85 3.82 15.56 -6.86
C PRO A 85 2.85 14.94 -7.86
N PHE A 86 2.09 15.78 -8.55
CA PHE A 86 1.08 15.35 -9.50
C PHE A 86 0.94 16.41 -10.62
N ASN A 87 0.90 15.94 -11.86
CA ASN A 87 0.64 16.79 -13.02
C ASN A 87 -0.78 16.51 -13.52
N ASP A 88 -1.69 17.45 -13.30
CA ASP A 88 -3.09 17.40 -13.72
C ASP A 88 -3.30 17.86 -15.15
N SER A 89 -2.28 18.45 -15.79
CA SER A 89 -2.36 18.99 -17.15
C SER A 89 -1.79 18.02 -18.20
N ASP A 90 -2.09 18.27 -19.46
CA ASP A 90 -1.51 17.55 -20.61
C ASP A 90 -0.12 18.09 -20.99
N VAL A 91 0.28 19.21 -20.43
CA VAL A 91 1.58 19.82 -20.70
C VAL A 91 2.68 19.10 -19.93
N SER A 92 3.59 18.48 -20.66
CA SER A 92 4.81 17.90 -20.10
C SER A 92 5.85 18.99 -19.95
N PHE A 93 5.97 19.59 -18.77
CA PHE A 93 7.11 20.42 -18.43
C PHE A 93 8.30 19.56 -17.99
N LEU A 94 9.47 20.19 -17.92
CA LEU A 94 10.81 19.68 -17.67
C LEU A 94 11.01 18.64 -16.56
N PHE A 95 9.98 18.25 -15.85
CA PHE A 95 10.04 17.29 -14.75
C PHE A 95 9.15 16.09 -15.06
N ASP A 96 9.68 14.90 -14.87
CA ASP A 96 8.98 13.61 -14.98
C ASP A 96 7.95 13.45 -13.83
N THR A 97 7.07 14.45 -13.66
CA THR A 97 6.05 14.48 -12.63
C THR A 97 4.97 13.46 -12.97
N PRO A 98 4.64 12.56 -12.05
CA PRO A 98 3.60 11.56 -12.27
C PRO A 98 2.27 12.20 -12.66
N ARG A 99 1.60 11.64 -13.66
CA ARG A 99 0.21 11.98 -14.03
C ARG A 99 -0.81 11.15 -13.28
N ARG A 100 -0.37 10.35 -12.32
CA ARG A 100 -1.23 9.53 -11.46
C ARG A 100 -0.84 9.77 -10.01
N ARG A 101 -1.84 9.91 -9.14
CA ARG A 101 -1.66 10.08 -7.71
C ARG A 101 -2.61 9.17 -6.96
N LEU A 102 -2.07 8.26 -6.16
CA LEU A 102 -2.84 7.41 -5.29
C LEU A 102 -3.66 8.26 -4.31
N ILE A 103 -4.92 7.92 -4.13
CA ILE A 103 -5.76 8.47 -3.07
C ILE A 103 -5.80 7.45 -1.93
N PHE A 104 -6.16 6.22 -2.23
CA PHE A 104 -6.06 5.08 -1.33
C PHE A 104 -5.97 3.78 -2.12
N GLY A 105 -5.56 2.72 -1.46
CA GLY A 105 -5.64 1.35 -1.93
C GLY A 105 -6.22 0.43 -0.88
N GLY A 106 -6.65 -0.74 -1.28
CA GLY A 106 -7.04 -1.84 -0.43
C GLY A 106 -6.33 -3.10 -0.89
N VAL A 107 -5.74 -3.87 0.02
CA VAL A 107 -4.94 -5.04 -0.33
C VAL A 107 -5.35 -6.24 0.52
N SER A 108 -5.49 -7.40 -0.13
CA SER A 108 -5.57 -8.72 0.50
C SER A 108 -4.65 -9.70 -0.23
N ASP A 109 -4.65 -10.96 0.17
CA ASP A 109 -3.84 -11.99 -0.49
C ASP A 109 -4.28 -12.25 -1.93
N ARG A 110 -5.57 -12.05 -2.25
CA ARG A 110 -6.17 -12.40 -3.54
C ARG A 110 -6.63 -11.20 -4.36
N PHE A 111 -6.78 -10.04 -3.73
CA PHE A 111 -7.33 -8.85 -4.39
C PHE A 111 -6.57 -7.59 -4.03
N CYS A 112 -6.56 -6.66 -4.96
CA CYS A 112 -6.06 -5.31 -4.75
C CYS A 112 -7.00 -4.31 -5.40
N LEU A 113 -7.45 -3.33 -4.61
CA LEU A 113 -8.18 -2.16 -5.09
C LEU A 113 -7.24 -0.97 -5.11
N VAL A 114 -7.29 -0.19 -6.18
CA VAL A 114 -6.52 1.06 -6.30
C VAL A 114 -7.48 2.16 -6.73
N HIS A 115 -7.58 3.21 -5.93
CA HIS A 115 -8.28 4.44 -6.30
C HIS A 115 -7.27 5.56 -6.46
N TYR A 116 -7.23 6.14 -7.64
CA TYR A 116 -6.27 7.16 -7.97
C TYR A 116 -6.87 8.27 -8.84
N GLU A 117 -6.26 9.41 -8.74
CA GLU A 117 -6.48 10.58 -9.56
C GLU A 117 -5.54 10.51 -10.77
N TYR A 118 -6.03 10.82 -11.94
CA TYR A 118 -5.22 10.91 -13.15
C TYR A 118 -5.36 12.29 -13.79
N GLY A 119 -4.27 12.76 -14.38
CA GLY A 119 -4.19 14.00 -15.14
C GLY A 119 -3.83 13.73 -16.61
N GLY A 120 -3.83 14.77 -17.39
CA GLY A 120 -3.56 14.79 -18.82
C GLY A 120 -4.63 15.58 -19.54
N VAL A 121 -5.06 15.14 -20.74
CA VAL A 121 -6.11 15.80 -21.53
C VAL A 121 -7.43 15.90 -20.74
N ALA A 122 -7.69 14.93 -19.87
CA ALA A 122 -8.79 14.98 -18.92
C ALA A 122 -8.27 14.69 -17.52
N HIS A 123 -8.72 15.46 -16.54
CA HIS A 123 -8.51 15.20 -15.13
C HIS A 123 -9.69 14.42 -14.57
N GLY A 124 -9.41 13.35 -13.84
CA GLY A 124 -10.48 12.51 -13.28
C GLY A 124 -9.98 11.53 -12.22
N TYR A 125 -10.86 10.64 -11.84
CA TYR A 125 -10.62 9.60 -10.85
C TYR A 125 -10.91 8.24 -11.46
N LEU A 126 -10.11 7.25 -11.09
CA LEU A 126 -10.28 5.87 -11.52
C LEU A 126 -10.15 4.94 -10.33
N THR A 127 -11.10 4.02 -10.21
CA THR A 127 -11.02 2.91 -9.27
C THR A 127 -10.85 1.61 -10.06
N VAL A 128 -9.87 0.80 -9.66
CA VAL A 128 -9.61 -0.49 -10.31
C VAL A 128 -9.51 -1.58 -9.26
N ILE A 129 -10.17 -2.71 -9.51
CA ILE A 129 -10.05 -3.93 -8.71
C ILE A 129 -9.30 -4.97 -9.52
N PHE A 130 -8.26 -5.53 -8.93
CA PHE A 130 -7.44 -6.59 -9.50
C PHE A 130 -7.61 -7.89 -8.73
N ALA A 131 -7.69 -9.02 -9.44
CA ALA A 131 -7.37 -10.32 -8.88
C ALA A 131 -5.85 -10.52 -8.88
N LEU A 132 -5.33 -11.10 -7.81
CA LEU A 132 -3.91 -11.42 -7.64
C LEU A 132 -3.73 -12.93 -7.75
N SER A 133 -2.77 -13.37 -8.57
CA SER A 133 -2.39 -14.77 -8.73
C SER A 133 -0.87 -14.87 -8.89
N GLY A 134 -0.18 -15.27 -7.83
CA GLY A 134 1.28 -15.27 -7.82
C GLY A 134 1.84 -13.89 -8.11
N ASN A 135 2.66 -13.77 -9.15
CA ASN A 135 3.25 -12.49 -9.58
C ASN A 135 2.42 -11.75 -10.64
N GLN A 136 1.17 -12.13 -10.83
CA GLN A 136 0.29 -11.52 -11.82
C GLN A 136 -0.86 -10.78 -11.15
N SER A 137 -1.35 -9.74 -11.83
CA SER A 137 -2.57 -9.05 -11.48
C SER A 137 -3.47 -8.95 -12.72
N ILE A 138 -4.73 -9.30 -12.55
CA ILE A 138 -5.73 -9.29 -13.63
C ILE A 138 -6.79 -8.26 -13.23
N PRO A 139 -7.03 -7.22 -14.04
CA PRO A 139 -8.10 -6.27 -13.76
C PRO A 139 -9.45 -6.94 -13.94
N LEU A 140 -10.24 -6.94 -12.87
CA LEU A 140 -11.60 -7.49 -12.85
C LEU A 140 -12.64 -6.42 -13.17
N TRP A 141 -12.40 -5.21 -12.68
CA TRP A 141 -13.33 -4.11 -12.77
C TRP A 141 -12.59 -2.78 -12.70
N ALA A 142 -13.09 -1.80 -13.43
CA ALA A 142 -12.66 -0.43 -13.35
C ALA A 142 -13.85 0.52 -13.56
N HIS A 143 -13.82 1.65 -12.87
CA HIS A 143 -14.84 2.69 -12.98
C HIS A 143 -14.18 4.06 -12.96
N ALA A 144 -14.45 4.85 -14.00
CA ALA A 144 -14.06 6.24 -14.08
C ALA A 144 -15.14 7.11 -13.46
N GLY A 145 -14.76 7.93 -12.50
CA GLY A 145 -15.67 8.80 -11.76
C GLY A 145 -15.58 8.59 -10.26
N GLY A 146 -16.44 9.27 -9.52
CA GLY A 146 -16.50 9.19 -8.06
C GLY A 146 -15.21 9.64 -7.37
N ARG A 147 -15.24 10.76 -6.66
CA ARG A 147 -14.12 11.21 -5.82
C ARG A 147 -14.25 10.60 -4.43
N TYR A 148 -13.79 9.39 -4.27
CA TYR A 148 -13.73 8.74 -2.96
C TYR A 148 -12.46 9.16 -2.22
N THR A 149 -12.56 9.38 -0.91
CA THR A 149 -11.43 9.81 -0.06
C THR A 149 -10.85 8.67 0.78
N SER A 150 -11.59 7.57 0.90
CA SER A 150 -11.20 6.38 1.66
C SER A 150 -11.82 5.10 1.08
N LEU A 151 -11.25 3.96 1.45
CA LEU A 151 -11.80 2.64 1.12
C LEU A 151 -13.18 2.45 1.76
N GLU A 152 -13.39 2.92 2.98
CA GLU A 152 -14.67 2.89 3.69
C GLU A 152 -15.75 3.65 2.92
N GLN A 153 -15.43 4.86 2.44
CA GLN A 153 -16.38 5.63 1.64
C GLN A 153 -16.73 4.89 0.35
N PHE A 154 -15.74 4.36 -0.35
CA PHE A 154 -15.98 3.57 -1.57
C PHE A 154 -16.89 2.36 -1.29
N ALA A 155 -16.61 1.58 -0.23
CA ALA A 155 -17.42 0.44 0.15
C ALA A 155 -18.89 0.82 0.42
N LYS A 156 -19.12 1.92 1.12
CA LYS A 156 -20.48 2.44 1.38
C LYS A 156 -21.21 2.90 0.11
N GLU A 157 -20.49 3.48 -0.83
CA GLU A 157 -21.11 3.93 -2.10
C GLU A 157 -21.46 2.72 -2.99
N THR A 158 -20.61 1.68 -3.03
CA THR A 158 -20.92 0.43 -3.74
C THR A 158 -22.14 -0.29 -3.17
N ASP A 159 -22.46 -0.09 -1.89
CA ASP A 159 -23.67 -0.65 -1.28
C ASP A 159 -24.96 0.09 -1.71
N ARG A 160 -24.83 1.29 -2.24
CA ARG A 160 -25.99 2.13 -2.62
C ARG A 160 -26.29 2.10 -4.11
N ASP A 161 -25.25 2.17 -4.93
CA ASP A 161 -25.36 2.37 -6.37
C ASP A 161 -24.69 1.23 -7.14
N GLU A 162 -25.33 0.79 -8.21
CA GLU A 162 -24.75 -0.13 -9.16
C GLU A 162 -23.75 0.60 -10.05
N LEU A 163 -22.46 0.37 -9.82
CA LEU A 163 -21.39 1.02 -10.56
C LEU A 163 -21.07 0.24 -11.85
N THR A 164 -21.08 0.95 -12.98
CA THR A 164 -20.77 0.38 -14.29
C THR A 164 -19.29 -0.02 -14.39
N ASN A 165 -19.03 -1.05 -15.19
CA ASN A 165 -17.67 -1.50 -15.48
C ASN A 165 -17.16 -0.87 -16.78
N GLU A 166 -16.08 -0.10 -16.69
CA GLU A 166 -15.45 0.59 -17.81
C GLU A 166 -14.07 0.00 -18.16
N VAL A 167 -13.79 -1.23 -17.76
CA VAL A 167 -12.51 -1.88 -18.09
C VAL A 167 -12.33 -1.98 -19.59
N ASN A 168 -11.48 -1.12 -20.10
CA ASN A 168 -10.95 -1.10 -21.45
C ASN A 168 -9.43 -1.17 -21.35
N GLU A 169 -8.77 -1.87 -22.21
CA GLU A 169 -7.30 -2.01 -22.19
C GLU A 169 -6.56 -0.66 -22.31
N ALA A 170 -7.27 0.39 -22.75
CA ALA A 170 -6.74 1.75 -22.85
C ALA A 170 -6.65 2.51 -21.52
N VAL A 171 -7.13 1.93 -20.41
CA VAL A 171 -7.17 2.59 -19.09
C VAL A 171 -5.85 2.41 -18.30
N PHE A 172 -4.96 1.50 -18.74
CA PHE A 172 -3.72 1.16 -18.03
C PHE A 172 -2.46 1.68 -18.72
#